data_e3e6bdd5216e348df50f674b28c0df04
#
_entry.id   e3e6bdd5216e348df50f674b28c0df04
#
_cell.length_a   1.000
_cell.length_b   1.000
_cell.length_c   1.000
_cell.angle_alpha   90.00
_cell.angle_beta   90.00
_cell.angle_gamma   90.00
#
_symmetry.space_group_name_H-M   'P 1'
#
loop_
_entity.id
_entity.type
_entity.pdbx_description
1 polymer ?
#
loop_
_entity_poly.entity_id
_entity_poly.type
_entity_poly.pdbx_seq_one_letter_code
_entity_poly.pdbx_strand_id
1 'polypeptide(L)'
;MKNISIFGSTGSIGSNAVEILLNQKNDFNVLVLTGGKNIKELAKQAILLKPKHIVIADHELLGDLKELLIGHDFDITGGKEALLNAASIPVDVSLQGIIGFAGVECSLIAAKYSKILALANKESLVCAGLLLKQICRDNNTALIPVDSEHSAIFQCLNGENIKTVERIILTGSGGPFLNTKLKDLLTITPNQASNHPKWNM
;
A
#
# COMPACT_ATOMS: atom_id res chain seq x y z
N MET A 1 8.88 7.27 -19.06
CA MET A 1 8.23 6.29 -18.16
C MET A 1 8.74 6.50 -16.75
N LYS A 2 7.87 6.51 -15.74
CA LYS A 2 8.24 6.58 -14.33
C LYS A 2 8.41 5.18 -13.75
N ASN A 3 9.46 4.96 -13.00
CA ASN A 3 9.67 3.69 -12.29
C ASN A 3 8.80 3.64 -11.04
N ILE A 4 8.08 2.54 -10.85
CA ILE A 4 7.20 2.34 -9.70
C ILE A 4 7.49 1.01 -8.99
N SER A 5 7.41 1.04 -7.66
CA SER A 5 7.35 -0.16 -6.81
C SER A 5 5.99 -0.26 -6.13
N ILE A 6 5.45 -1.48 -6.04
CA ILE A 6 4.15 -1.75 -5.40
C ILE A 6 4.36 -2.76 -4.28
N PHE A 7 4.23 -2.31 -3.04
CA PHE A 7 4.29 -3.13 -1.85
C PHE A 7 2.88 -3.53 -1.43
N GLY A 8 2.59 -4.85 -1.45
CA GLY A 8 1.27 -5.40 -1.18
C GLY A 8 0.32 -5.35 -2.38
N SER A 9 0.80 -5.71 -3.57
CA SER A 9 0.05 -5.62 -4.84
C SER A 9 -1.21 -6.48 -4.88
N THR A 10 -1.26 -7.56 -4.12
CA THR A 10 -2.41 -8.49 -4.07
C THR A 10 -3.48 -8.06 -3.06
N GLY A 11 -3.25 -6.99 -2.30
CA GLY A 11 -4.24 -6.39 -1.42
C GLY A 11 -5.18 -5.43 -2.17
N SER A 12 -6.20 -4.91 -1.47
CA SER A 12 -7.22 -4.03 -2.08
C SER A 12 -6.62 -2.80 -2.79
N ILE A 13 -5.75 -2.05 -2.11
CA ILE A 13 -5.09 -0.87 -2.70
C ILE A 13 -4.14 -1.27 -3.84
N GLY A 14 -3.36 -2.33 -3.63
CA GLY A 14 -2.41 -2.82 -4.63
C GLY A 14 -3.10 -3.29 -5.92
N SER A 15 -4.21 -4.02 -5.81
CA SER A 15 -4.98 -4.49 -6.96
C SER A 15 -5.57 -3.34 -7.77
N ASN A 16 -6.09 -2.30 -7.13
CA ASN A 16 -6.55 -1.09 -7.81
C ASN A 16 -5.40 -0.36 -8.53
N ALA A 17 -4.22 -0.29 -7.90
CA ALA A 17 -3.04 0.29 -8.54
C ALA A 17 -2.60 -0.52 -9.77
N VAL A 18 -2.62 -1.85 -9.69
CA VAL A 18 -2.33 -2.74 -10.82
C VAL A 18 -3.28 -2.48 -11.99
N GLU A 19 -4.59 -2.35 -11.73
CA GLU A 19 -5.59 -2.04 -12.76
C GLU A 19 -5.29 -0.70 -13.46
N ILE A 20 -4.97 0.35 -12.68
CA ILE A 20 -4.60 1.66 -13.22
C ILE A 20 -3.36 1.55 -14.11
N LEU A 21 -2.32 0.83 -13.66
CA LEU A 21 -1.07 0.69 -14.40
C LEU A 21 -1.24 -0.12 -15.69
N LEU A 22 -2.14 -1.10 -15.71
CA LEU A 22 -2.48 -1.85 -16.92
C LEU A 22 -3.13 -0.96 -17.99
N ASN A 23 -3.87 0.06 -17.57
CA ASN A 23 -4.48 1.04 -18.47
C ASN A 23 -3.51 2.16 -18.89
N GLN A 24 -2.37 2.33 -18.19
CA GLN A 24 -1.38 3.40 -18.41
C GLN A 24 0.04 2.83 -18.65
N LYS A 25 0.13 1.75 -19.41
CA LYS A 25 1.40 1.00 -19.62
C LYS A 25 2.54 1.83 -20.21
N ASN A 26 2.24 2.89 -20.93
CA ASN A 26 3.25 3.73 -21.56
C ASN A 26 3.88 4.77 -20.61
N ASP A 27 3.24 5.02 -19.46
CA ASP A 27 3.67 6.05 -18.52
C ASP A 27 4.53 5.49 -17.39
N PHE A 28 4.35 4.21 -17.07
CA PHE A 28 4.96 3.57 -15.90
C PHE A 28 5.73 2.29 -16.27
N ASN A 29 6.83 2.08 -15.58
CA ASN A 29 7.61 0.86 -15.58
C ASN A 29 7.61 0.26 -14.17
N VAL A 30 7.01 -0.90 -13.98
CA VAL A 30 6.96 -1.56 -12.67
C VAL A 30 8.30 -2.26 -12.43
N LEU A 31 9.07 -1.77 -11.44
CA LEU A 31 10.34 -2.39 -11.06
C LEU A 31 10.16 -3.48 -10.01
N VAL A 32 9.31 -3.22 -9.01
CA VAL A 32 9.12 -4.11 -7.87
C VAL A 32 7.63 -4.41 -7.71
N LEU A 33 7.29 -5.68 -7.54
CA LEU A 33 5.96 -6.15 -7.20
C LEU A 33 6.04 -7.08 -6.00
N THR A 34 5.29 -6.80 -4.94
CA THR A 34 5.33 -7.65 -3.75
C THR A 34 3.96 -8.14 -3.33
N GLY A 35 3.90 -9.38 -2.81
CA GLY A 35 2.69 -9.98 -2.26
C GLY A 35 2.94 -10.65 -0.91
N GLY A 36 1.88 -10.88 -0.14
CA GLY A 36 1.93 -11.58 1.15
C GLY A 36 1.91 -13.10 0.99
N LYS A 37 0.72 -13.66 0.77
CA LYS A 37 0.48 -15.13 0.64
C LYS A 37 -0.23 -15.52 -0.65
N ASN A 38 -0.84 -14.58 -1.36
CA ASN A 38 -1.62 -14.87 -2.56
C ASN A 38 -0.69 -14.99 -3.79
N ILE A 39 0.01 -16.12 -3.90
CA ILE A 39 0.97 -16.37 -4.99
C ILE A 39 0.32 -16.42 -6.36
N LYS A 40 -0.93 -16.90 -6.46
CA LYS A 40 -1.65 -17.01 -7.75
C LYS A 40 -1.93 -15.62 -8.32
N GLU A 41 -2.43 -14.70 -7.49
CA GLU A 41 -2.69 -13.34 -7.92
C GLU A 41 -1.38 -12.59 -8.19
N LEU A 42 -0.34 -12.79 -7.36
CA LEU A 42 0.97 -12.19 -7.57
C LEU A 42 1.58 -12.63 -8.91
N ALA A 43 1.53 -13.92 -9.23
CA ALA A 43 2.03 -14.46 -10.49
C ALA A 43 1.26 -13.90 -11.69
N LYS A 44 -0.07 -13.83 -11.62
CA LYS A 44 -0.91 -13.22 -12.67
C LYS A 44 -0.54 -11.75 -12.91
N GLN A 45 -0.41 -10.96 -11.84
CA GLN A 45 -0.01 -9.56 -11.92
C GLN A 45 1.40 -9.40 -12.51
N ALA A 46 2.34 -10.27 -12.11
CA ALA A 46 3.71 -10.27 -12.62
C ALA A 46 3.77 -10.53 -14.13
N ILE A 47 3.02 -11.49 -14.63
CA ILE A 47 2.94 -11.78 -16.09
C ILE A 47 2.40 -10.57 -16.87
N LEU A 48 1.41 -9.85 -16.31
CA LEU A 48 0.78 -8.71 -16.97
C LEU A 48 1.64 -7.43 -16.94
N LEU A 49 2.28 -7.15 -15.80
CA LEU A 49 3.05 -5.92 -15.55
C LEU A 49 4.54 -6.05 -15.87
N LYS A 50 5.05 -7.29 -15.92
CA LYS A 50 6.45 -7.63 -16.22
C LYS A 50 7.45 -6.88 -15.32
N PRO A 51 7.31 -6.94 -13.98
CA PRO A 51 8.25 -6.29 -13.08
C PRO A 51 9.63 -6.93 -13.20
N LYS A 52 10.66 -6.18 -12.79
CA LYS A 52 12.02 -6.73 -12.72
C LYS A 52 12.20 -7.62 -11.48
N HIS A 53 11.65 -7.20 -10.35
CA HIS A 53 11.77 -7.89 -9.06
C HIS A 53 10.40 -8.27 -8.52
N ILE A 54 10.24 -9.53 -8.12
CA ILE A 54 9.03 -10.05 -7.48
C ILE A 54 9.42 -10.55 -6.09
N VAL A 55 8.68 -10.13 -5.08
CA VAL A 55 8.94 -10.56 -3.70
C VAL A 55 7.67 -11.13 -3.07
N ILE A 56 7.78 -12.37 -2.56
CA ILE A 56 6.76 -12.96 -1.70
C ILE A 56 7.19 -12.82 -0.23
N ALA A 57 6.34 -12.20 0.60
CA ALA A 57 6.71 -11.97 2.01
C ALA A 57 6.78 -13.27 2.81
N ASP A 58 5.92 -14.24 2.51
CA ASP A 58 5.97 -15.58 3.09
C ASP A 58 7.03 -16.43 2.36
N HIS A 59 8.18 -16.64 3.01
CA HIS A 59 9.29 -17.36 2.40
C HIS A 59 8.98 -18.83 2.06
N GLU A 60 8.06 -19.45 2.78
CA GLU A 60 7.65 -20.84 2.53
C GLU A 60 7.00 -21.01 1.15
N LEU A 61 6.37 -19.96 0.63
CA LEU A 61 5.71 -19.94 -0.67
C LEU A 61 6.62 -19.57 -1.85
N LEU A 62 7.92 -19.34 -1.59
CA LEU A 62 8.86 -18.93 -2.64
C LEU A 62 9.03 -20.01 -3.74
N GLY A 63 9.08 -21.28 -3.35
CA GLY A 63 9.17 -22.40 -4.29
C GLY A 63 7.97 -22.46 -5.23
N ASP A 64 6.79 -22.45 -4.65
CA ASP A 64 5.53 -22.52 -5.40
C ASP A 64 5.35 -21.31 -6.33
N LEU A 65 5.76 -20.10 -5.89
CA LEU A 65 5.71 -18.92 -6.73
C LEU A 65 6.67 -19.03 -7.94
N LYS A 66 7.87 -19.56 -7.73
CA LYS A 66 8.82 -19.81 -8.82
C LYS A 66 8.28 -20.83 -9.83
N GLU A 67 7.60 -21.87 -9.36
CA GLU A 67 6.95 -22.86 -10.24
C GLU A 67 5.86 -22.22 -11.10
N LEU A 68 5.02 -21.34 -10.54
CA LEU A 68 3.99 -20.62 -11.30
C LEU A 68 4.55 -19.66 -12.37
N LEU A 69 5.81 -19.27 -12.23
CA LEU A 69 6.48 -18.31 -13.12
C LEU A 69 7.58 -18.95 -13.99
N ILE A 70 7.63 -20.28 -14.07
CA ILE A 70 8.56 -21.01 -14.98
C ILE A 70 8.40 -20.48 -16.41
N GLY A 71 9.52 -20.24 -17.09
CA GLY A 71 9.56 -19.72 -18.45
C GLY A 71 9.52 -18.20 -18.57
N HIS A 72 9.48 -17.48 -17.45
CA HIS A 72 9.61 -16.03 -17.39
C HIS A 72 10.93 -15.62 -16.74
N ASP A 73 11.55 -14.57 -17.26
CA ASP A 73 12.82 -14.01 -16.73
C ASP A 73 12.51 -12.93 -15.66
N PHE A 74 12.20 -13.40 -14.45
CA PHE A 74 11.96 -12.56 -13.28
C PHE A 74 12.98 -12.84 -12.16
N ASP A 75 13.43 -11.79 -11.48
CA ASP A 75 14.14 -11.93 -10.23
C ASP A 75 13.14 -12.15 -9.08
N ILE A 76 13.01 -13.42 -8.62
CA ILE A 76 12.00 -13.82 -7.65
C ILE A 76 12.69 -14.17 -6.33
N THR A 77 12.36 -13.40 -5.30
CA THR A 77 12.91 -13.54 -3.94
C THR A 77 11.78 -13.64 -2.90
N GLY A 78 12.12 -14.02 -1.66
CA GLY A 78 11.11 -14.19 -0.61
C GLY A 78 11.64 -13.94 0.80
N GLY A 79 10.70 -13.65 1.69
CA GLY A 79 10.95 -13.38 3.09
C GLY A 79 11.12 -11.89 3.43
N LYS A 80 11.24 -11.61 4.74
CA LYS A 80 11.31 -10.24 5.27
C LYS A 80 12.51 -9.47 4.73
N GLU A 81 13.69 -10.09 4.72
CA GLU A 81 14.91 -9.42 4.26
C GLU A 81 14.83 -9.03 2.78
N ALA A 82 14.33 -9.93 1.92
CA ALA A 82 14.11 -9.65 0.52
C ALA A 82 13.12 -8.48 0.31
N LEU A 83 12.06 -8.41 1.14
CA LEU A 83 11.09 -7.32 1.11
C LEU A 83 11.72 -5.96 1.47
N LEU A 84 12.58 -5.92 2.49
CA LEU A 84 13.30 -4.71 2.90
C LEU A 84 14.34 -4.29 1.86
N ASN A 85 15.05 -5.24 1.27
CA ASN A 85 15.99 -4.98 0.17
C ASN A 85 15.27 -4.41 -1.05
N ALA A 86 14.11 -4.95 -1.41
CA ALA A 86 13.28 -4.41 -2.49
C ALA A 86 12.80 -2.97 -2.21
N ALA A 87 12.56 -2.61 -0.95
CA ALA A 87 12.19 -1.25 -0.56
C ALA A 87 13.33 -0.23 -0.73
N SER A 88 14.58 -0.69 -0.82
CA SER A 88 15.76 0.15 -1.06
C SER A 88 16.07 0.37 -2.55
N ILE A 89 15.31 -0.22 -3.46
CA ILE A 89 15.48 -0.01 -4.90
C ILE A 89 14.98 1.41 -5.26
N PRO A 90 15.85 2.27 -5.88
CA PRO A 90 15.44 3.61 -6.24
C PRO A 90 14.32 3.63 -7.28
N VAL A 91 13.25 4.39 -7.00
CA VAL A 91 12.10 4.54 -7.89
C VAL A 91 11.55 5.96 -7.90
N ASP A 92 10.75 6.29 -8.90
CA ASP A 92 10.04 7.57 -8.92
C ASP A 92 8.84 7.55 -7.95
N VAL A 93 8.13 6.43 -7.87
CA VAL A 93 6.96 6.25 -7.00
C VAL A 93 7.05 4.92 -6.26
N SER A 94 6.93 4.96 -4.94
CA SER A 94 6.76 3.75 -4.12
C SER A 94 5.37 3.73 -3.49
N LEU A 95 4.53 2.78 -3.89
CA LEU A 95 3.22 2.55 -3.28
C LEU A 95 3.34 1.57 -2.11
N GLN A 96 2.99 2.04 -0.90
CA GLN A 96 3.07 1.27 0.34
C GLN A 96 1.68 0.81 0.78
N GLY A 97 1.26 -0.37 0.29
CA GLY A 97 -0.05 -0.98 0.54
C GLY A 97 -0.02 -2.20 1.48
N ILE A 98 1.11 -2.50 2.13
CA ILE A 98 1.19 -3.56 3.14
C ILE A 98 0.42 -3.12 4.39
N ILE A 99 -0.53 -3.94 4.85
CA ILE A 99 -1.38 -3.64 6.00
C ILE A 99 -0.63 -3.90 7.31
N GLY A 100 -0.94 -3.11 8.33
CA GLY A 100 -0.47 -3.32 9.69
C GLY A 100 0.99 -2.93 9.92
N PHE A 101 1.53 -3.32 11.07
CA PHE A 101 2.89 -2.98 11.48
C PHE A 101 3.98 -3.53 10.53
N ALA A 102 3.68 -4.63 9.82
CA ALA A 102 4.60 -5.23 8.86
C ALA A 102 5.02 -4.27 7.72
N GLY A 103 4.17 -3.29 7.38
CA GLY A 103 4.47 -2.28 6.35
C GLY A 103 5.33 -1.11 6.83
N VAL A 104 5.54 -0.95 8.14
CA VAL A 104 6.23 0.23 8.70
C VAL A 104 7.68 0.30 8.26
N GLU A 105 8.45 -0.79 8.43
CA GLU A 105 9.87 -0.83 8.05
C GLU A 105 10.06 -0.57 6.54
N CYS A 106 9.24 -1.22 5.69
CA CYS A 106 9.27 -0.99 4.24
C CYS A 106 9.00 0.47 3.89
N SER A 107 8.02 1.11 4.55
CA SER A 107 7.69 2.52 4.32
C SER A 107 8.82 3.45 4.70
N LEU A 108 9.51 3.20 5.83
CA LEU A 108 10.66 3.99 6.29
C LEU A 108 11.87 3.86 5.32
N ILE A 109 12.10 2.65 4.79
CA ILE A 109 13.17 2.42 3.82
C ILE A 109 12.78 3.07 2.48
N ALA A 110 11.60 2.80 1.96
CA ALA A 110 11.14 3.35 0.69
C ALA A 110 11.14 4.89 0.66
N ALA A 111 10.90 5.52 1.82
CA ALA A 111 10.99 6.98 1.96
C ALA A 111 12.38 7.55 1.67
N LYS A 112 13.45 6.74 1.77
CA LYS A 112 14.82 7.14 1.43
C LYS A 112 15.14 6.99 -0.06
N TYR A 113 14.42 6.09 -0.75
CA TYR A 113 14.78 5.64 -2.10
C TYR A 113 13.70 5.94 -3.15
N SER A 114 12.66 6.72 -2.80
CA SER A 114 11.64 7.13 -3.75
C SER A 114 11.51 8.65 -3.83
N LYS A 115 11.13 9.17 -5.00
CA LYS A 115 10.79 10.60 -5.14
C LYS A 115 9.41 10.89 -4.55
N ILE A 116 8.50 9.91 -4.68
CA ILE A 116 7.13 9.97 -4.15
C ILE A 116 6.88 8.71 -3.34
N LEU A 117 6.54 8.87 -2.06
CA LEU A 117 6.02 7.82 -1.22
C LEU A 117 4.50 7.92 -1.18
N ALA A 118 3.82 7.05 -1.95
CA ALA A 118 2.37 6.92 -1.95
C ALA A 118 1.95 5.99 -0.80
N LEU A 119 1.53 6.56 0.33
CA LEU A 119 1.36 5.86 1.59
C LEU A 119 -0.10 5.48 1.84
N ALA A 120 -0.41 4.18 1.77
CA ALA A 120 -1.67 3.61 2.22
C ALA A 120 -1.56 2.99 3.63
N ASN A 121 -0.34 2.64 4.07
CA ASN A 121 -0.09 2.10 5.41
C ASN A 121 -0.18 3.20 6.47
N LYS A 122 -1.34 3.33 7.11
CA LYS A 122 -1.58 4.33 8.17
C LYS A 122 -0.78 4.06 9.44
N GLU A 123 -0.44 2.82 9.72
CA GLU A 123 0.37 2.42 10.86
C GLU A 123 1.75 3.07 10.83
N SER A 124 2.31 3.32 9.66
CA SER A 124 3.57 4.07 9.51
C SER A 124 3.48 5.50 10.04
N LEU A 125 2.33 6.15 9.92
CA LEU A 125 2.11 7.48 10.50
C LEU A 125 1.82 7.42 11.99
N VAL A 126 1.05 6.41 12.44
CA VAL A 126 0.69 6.25 13.86
C VAL A 126 1.90 5.86 14.70
N CYS A 127 2.68 4.86 14.23
CA CYS A 127 3.80 4.31 15.00
C CYS A 127 5.10 5.09 14.81
N ALA A 128 5.33 5.65 13.63
CA ALA A 128 6.62 6.25 13.25
C ALA A 128 6.47 7.58 12.49
N GLY A 129 5.36 8.30 12.63
CA GLY A 129 5.04 9.45 11.78
C GLY A 129 6.05 10.60 11.86
N LEU A 130 6.61 10.89 13.04
CA LEU A 130 7.67 11.90 13.17
C LEU A 130 8.94 11.48 12.41
N LEU A 131 9.36 10.23 12.59
CA LEU A 131 10.53 9.67 11.91
C LEU A 131 10.32 9.60 10.39
N LEU A 132 9.17 9.09 9.94
CA LEU A 132 8.84 8.99 8.51
C LEU A 132 8.87 10.37 7.84
N LYS A 133 8.23 11.37 8.45
CA LYS A 133 8.22 12.74 7.94
C LYS A 133 9.63 13.37 7.92
N GLN A 134 10.46 13.05 8.91
CA GLN A 134 11.85 13.49 8.92
C GLN A 134 12.64 12.87 7.77
N ILE A 135 12.53 11.53 7.59
CA ILE A 135 13.19 10.82 6.48
C ILE A 135 12.74 11.38 5.12
N CYS A 136 11.45 11.64 4.94
CA CYS A 136 10.94 12.23 3.70
C CYS A 136 11.54 13.62 3.44
N ARG A 137 11.65 14.48 4.47
CA ARG A 137 12.30 15.81 4.34
C ARG A 137 13.77 15.70 3.97
N ASP A 138 14.52 14.85 4.66
CA ASP A 138 15.96 14.68 4.49
C ASP A 138 16.32 14.15 3.09
N ASN A 139 15.41 13.40 2.46
CA ASN A 139 15.60 12.80 1.14
C ASN A 139 14.80 13.49 0.02
N ASN A 140 14.12 14.60 0.30
CA ASN A 140 13.26 15.32 -0.65
C ASN A 140 12.16 14.42 -1.24
N THR A 141 11.64 13.48 -0.46
CA THR A 141 10.56 12.57 -0.86
C THR A 141 9.21 13.21 -0.61
N ALA A 142 8.39 13.32 -1.64
CA ALA A 142 7.02 13.77 -1.51
C ALA A 142 6.16 12.68 -0.86
N LEU A 143 5.59 12.95 0.31
CA LEU A 143 4.67 12.04 0.99
C LEU A 143 3.23 12.31 0.52
N ILE A 144 2.65 11.35 -0.19
CA ILE A 144 1.28 11.43 -0.73
C ILE A 144 0.40 10.40 -0.01
N PRO A 145 -0.67 10.81 0.66
CA PRO A 145 -1.58 9.88 1.30
C PRO A 145 -2.48 9.17 0.28
N VAL A 146 -2.63 7.85 0.44
CA VAL A 146 -3.52 6.99 -0.35
C VAL A 146 -4.67 6.44 0.49
N ASP A 147 -4.52 6.37 1.83
CA ASP A 147 -5.62 6.09 2.75
C ASP A 147 -6.79 7.06 2.50
N SER A 148 -8.02 6.54 2.45
CA SER A 148 -9.19 7.26 1.93
C SER A 148 -9.43 8.61 2.61
N GLU A 149 -9.45 8.63 3.93
CA GLU A 149 -9.73 9.82 4.73
C GLU A 149 -8.60 10.85 4.62
N HIS A 150 -7.35 10.37 4.70
CA HIS A 150 -6.17 11.24 4.54
C HIS A 150 -6.08 11.82 3.13
N SER A 151 -6.35 10.99 2.11
CA SER A 151 -6.32 11.41 0.71
C SER A 151 -7.41 12.43 0.40
N ALA A 152 -8.62 12.25 0.95
CA ALA A 152 -9.72 13.20 0.77
C ALA A 152 -9.35 14.59 1.32
N ILE A 153 -8.81 14.66 2.55
CA ILE A 153 -8.34 15.93 3.13
C ILE A 153 -7.21 16.52 2.31
N PHE A 154 -6.23 15.71 1.90
CA PHE A 154 -5.09 16.15 1.09
C PHE A 154 -5.56 16.78 -0.24
N GLN A 155 -6.49 16.13 -0.94
CA GLN A 155 -7.03 16.63 -2.20
C GLN A 155 -7.81 17.93 -2.02
N CYS A 156 -8.62 18.05 -0.96
CA CYS A 156 -9.34 19.29 -0.65
C CYS A 156 -8.42 20.47 -0.32
N LEU A 157 -7.26 20.20 0.29
CA LEU A 157 -6.30 21.23 0.68
C LEU A 157 -5.27 21.55 -0.41
N ASN A 158 -5.19 20.73 -1.46
CA ASN A 158 -4.17 20.87 -2.48
C ASN A 158 -4.39 22.16 -3.30
N GLY A 159 -3.44 23.08 -3.21
CA GLY A 159 -3.52 24.40 -3.85
C GLY A 159 -4.22 25.47 -3.02
N GLU A 160 -4.81 25.12 -1.87
CA GLU A 160 -5.50 26.06 -0.99
C GLU A 160 -4.55 26.76 0.00
N ASN A 161 -4.91 27.96 0.39
CA ASN A 161 -4.19 28.64 1.46
C ASN A 161 -4.66 28.13 2.83
N ILE A 162 -3.79 27.42 3.54
CA ILE A 162 -4.12 26.82 4.84
C ILE A 162 -4.65 27.86 5.85
N LYS A 163 -4.30 29.14 5.72
CA LYS A 163 -4.79 30.21 6.62
C LYS A 163 -6.26 30.54 6.41
N THR A 164 -6.86 30.15 5.27
CA THR A 164 -8.28 30.35 4.98
C THR A 164 -9.16 29.16 5.37
N VAL A 165 -8.55 28.08 5.86
CA VAL A 165 -9.28 26.88 6.30
C VAL A 165 -9.88 27.15 7.68
N GLU A 166 -11.21 27.17 7.75
CA GLU A 166 -11.95 27.37 9.00
C GLU A 166 -11.98 26.07 9.85
N ARG A 167 -12.19 24.93 9.17
CA ARG A 167 -12.29 23.64 9.86
C ARG A 167 -12.02 22.48 8.89
N ILE A 168 -11.60 21.34 9.46
CA ILE A 168 -11.49 20.07 8.77
C ILE A 168 -12.58 19.13 9.30
N ILE A 169 -13.38 18.55 8.43
CA ILE A 169 -14.40 17.57 8.77
C ILE A 169 -13.90 16.20 8.34
N LEU A 170 -13.50 15.38 9.30
CA LEU A 170 -13.09 13.99 9.05
C LEU A 170 -14.35 13.12 8.99
N THR A 171 -14.58 12.50 7.83
CA THR A 171 -15.69 11.58 7.63
C THR A 171 -15.30 10.14 7.95
N GLY A 172 -16.28 9.28 8.13
CA GLY A 172 -16.09 7.84 8.32
C GLY A 172 -17.29 7.07 7.79
N SER A 173 -17.11 5.76 7.54
CA SER A 173 -18.19 4.90 7.03
C SER A 173 -19.32 4.68 8.03
N GLY A 174 -19.06 4.89 9.33
CA GLY A 174 -19.96 4.55 10.43
C GLY A 174 -19.99 3.05 10.78
N GLY A 175 -19.36 2.20 9.96
CA GLY A 175 -19.28 0.77 10.18
C GLY A 175 -20.62 0.04 10.15
N PRO A 176 -20.67 -1.22 10.62
CA PRO A 176 -21.89 -2.04 10.62
C PRO A 176 -22.97 -1.53 11.60
N PHE A 177 -22.59 -0.67 12.53
CA PHE A 177 -23.48 -0.22 13.64
C PHE A 177 -23.96 1.21 13.51
N LEU A 178 -23.77 1.86 12.35
CA LEU A 178 -24.16 3.27 12.12
C LEU A 178 -25.62 3.57 12.54
N ASN A 179 -26.55 2.64 12.27
CA ASN A 179 -27.96 2.79 12.57
C ASN A 179 -28.41 1.99 13.80
N THR A 180 -27.48 1.40 14.58
CA THR A 180 -27.80 0.60 15.75
C THR A 180 -28.11 1.50 16.95
N LYS A 181 -29.22 1.24 17.64
CA LYS A 181 -29.58 1.98 18.86
C LYS A 181 -28.57 1.70 19.97
N LEU A 182 -28.27 2.72 20.76
CA LEU A 182 -27.25 2.66 21.83
C LEU A 182 -27.47 1.46 22.79
N LYS A 183 -28.74 1.15 23.13
CA LYS A 183 -29.10 0.02 24.00
C LYS A 183 -28.73 -1.33 23.43
N ASP A 184 -28.72 -1.48 22.10
CA ASP A 184 -28.48 -2.72 21.41
C ASP A 184 -26.98 -2.98 21.20
N LEU A 185 -26.11 -1.97 21.45
CA LEU A 185 -24.66 -2.09 21.34
C LEU A 185 -24.06 -3.04 22.38
N LEU A 186 -24.71 -3.20 23.54
CA LEU A 186 -24.24 -4.07 24.62
C LEU A 186 -24.31 -5.57 24.28
N THR A 187 -25.08 -5.95 23.26
CA THR A 187 -25.31 -7.35 22.85
C THR A 187 -24.60 -7.71 21.55
N ILE A 188 -23.75 -6.81 21.03
CA ILE A 188 -23.03 -7.04 19.77
C ILE A 188 -22.00 -8.16 19.93
N THR A 189 -21.99 -9.06 18.94
CA THR A 189 -21.02 -10.16 18.86
C THR A 189 -19.85 -9.79 17.94
N PRO A 190 -18.66 -10.43 18.10
CA PRO A 190 -17.53 -10.22 17.20
C PRO A 190 -17.86 -10.46 15.72
N ASN A 191 -18.68 -11.48 15.42
CA ASN A 191 -19.12 -11.77 14.04
C ASN A 191 -19.95 -10.62 13.43
N GLN A 192 -20.79 -9.97 14.23
CA GLN A 192 -21.52 -8.78 13.76
C GLN A 192 -20.60 -7.60 13.54
N ALA A 193 -19.55 -7.45 14.37
CA ALA A 193 -18.57 -6.39 14.24
C ALA A 193 -17.69 -6.54 12.98
N SER A 194 -17.34 -7.78 12.62
CA SER A 194 -16.55 -8.07 11.41
C SER A 194 -17.35 -7.99 10.11
N ASN A 195 -18.69 -7.99 10.18
CA ASN A 195 -19.54 -7.93 8.99
C ASN A 195 -19.73 -6.47 8.52
N HIS A 196 -18.69 -5.90 7.93
CA HIS A 196 -18.74 -4.51 7.46
C HIS A 196 -19.56 -4.39 6.17
N PRO A 197 -20.48 -3.38 6.03
CA PRO A 197 -21.38 -3.26 4.88
C PRO A 197 -20.68 -2.94 3.54
N LYS A 198 -19.42 -2.46 3.59
CA LYS A 198 -18.66 -2.03 2.40
C LYS A 198 -17.33 -2.75 2.22
N TRP A 199 -16.78 -3.34 3.27
CA TRP A 199 -15.44 -3.94 3.27
C TRP A 199 -15.48 -5.37 3.75
N ASN A 200 -14.72 -6.26 3.11
CA ASN A 200 -14.41 -7.58 3.65
C ASN A 200 -13.31 -7.40 4.70
N MET A 201 -13.68 -7.65 5.97
CA MET A 201 -12.78 -7.49 7.13
C MET A 201 -12.01 -8.79 7.37
#